data_dae328c2574b058abb9684b56d623b6b
#
_entry.id   dae328c2574b058abb9684b56d623b6b
#
_cell.length_a   1.000
_cell.length_b   1.000
_cell.length_c   1.000
_cell.angle_alpha   90.00
_cell.angle_beta   90.00
_cell.angle_gamma   90.00
#
_symmetry.space_group_name_H-M   'P 1'
#
loop_
_entity.id
_entity.type
_entity.pdbx_description
1 polymer ?
#
loop_
_entity_poly.entity_id
_entity_poly.type
_entity_poly.pdbx_seq_one_letter_code
_entity_poly.pdbx_strand_id
1 'polypeptide(L)'
;LTQDVLLEINIGKEVRKSGIMPENFFDVLKYVRALPGVNVRGIMTVLPKAGIDGVSNEKIKDYCLQMRGIYDKIKVSDKRINVLSMGMSADYKIAVECGSNMLRIGRLHIGERKYDTGGIGNV
;
A
#
# COMPACT_ATOMS: atom_id res chain seq x y z
N LEU A 1 -4.63 -25.49 1.25
CA LEU A 1 -5.11 -24.18 0.89
C LEU A 1 -4.21 -23.11 1.41
N THR A 2 -3.94 -22.13 0.60
CA THR A 2 -3.17 -21.00 1.03
C THR A 2 -3.96 -19.73 0.76
N GLN A 3 -3.68 -18.70 1.53
CA GLN A 3 -4.32 -17.40 1.39
C GLN A 3 -3.26 -16.41 0.98
N ASP A 4 -3.50 -15.71 -0.13
CA ASP A 4 -2.61 -14.66 -0.56
C ASP A 4 -2.87 -13.42 0.27
N VAL A 5 -1.84 -12.79 0.76
CA VAL A 5 -1.97 -11.61 1.59
C VAL A 5 -0.99 -10.52 1.18
N LEU A 6 -1.31 -9.30 1.53
CA LEU A 6 -0.39 -8.17 1.41
C LEU A 6 -0.11 -7.70 2.83
N LEU A 7 1.12 -7.33 3.10
CA LEU A 7 1.47 -6.80 4.41
C LEU A 7 1.37 -5.29 4.38
N GLU A 8 0.61 -4.74 5.29
CA GLU A 8 0.43 -3.29 5.35
C GLU A 8 1.55 -2.63 6.13
N ILE A 9 2.14 -1.60 5.57
CA ILE A 9 3.20 -0.84 6.22
C ILE A 9 2.66 0.55 6.55
N ASN A 10 2.86 1.00 7.77
CA ASN A 10 2.52 2.36 8.16
C ASN A 10 3.69 3.24 7.80
N ILE A 11 3.78 3.62 6.52
CA ILE A 11 4.96 4.28 6.01
C ILE A 11 5.15 5.69 6.58
N GLY A 12 4.06 6.35 6.94
CA GLY A 12 4.15 7.67 7.53
C GLY A 12 4.36 7.65 9.03
N LYS A 13 4.44 6.47 9.62
CA LYS A 13 4.64 6.29 11.06
C LYS A 13 3.61 7.05 11.89
N GLU A 14 2.36 6.96 11.45
CA GLU A 14 1.30 7.66 12.14
C GLU A 14 0.70 6.79 13.23
N VAL A 15 0.72 7.28 14.45
CA VAL A 15 0.30 6.50 15.61
C VAL A 15 -1.12 5.97 15.53
N ARG A 16 -2.00 6.72 14.92
CA ARG A 16 -3.39 6.30 14.84
C ARG A 16 -3.73 5.39 13.69
N LYS A 17 -2.79 5.16 12.78
CA LYS A 17 -3.06 4.32 11.64
C LYS A 17 -2.52 2.92 11.84
N SER A 18 -3.13 1.96 11.19
CA SER A 18 -2.70 0.59 11.28
C SER A 18 -1.48 0.35 10.39
N GLY A 19 -0.94 -0.79 10.50
CA GLY A 19 0.16 -1.21 9.66
C GLY A 19 1.44 -1.42 10.44
N ILE A 20 2.35 -2.15 9.84
CA ILE A 20 3.63 -2.49 10.45
C ILE A 20 4.55 -1.27 10.34
N MET A 21 5.22 -0.91 11.40
CA MET A 21 6.19 0.18 11.32
C MET A 21 7.35 -0.24 10.42
N PRO A 22 7.85 0.65 9.57
CA PRO A 22 8.90 0.28 8.63
C PRO A 22 10.12 -0.39 9.26
N GLU A 23 10.50 0.05 10.43
CA GLU A 23 11.66 -0.51 11.09
C GLU A 23 11.45 -1.94 11.56
N ASN A 24 10.21 -2.39 11.67
CA ASN A 24 9.88 -3.74 12.10
C ASN A 24 9.50 -4.65 10.95
N PHE A 25 9.48 -4.10 9.75
CA PHE A 25 8.92 -4.85 8.61
C PHE A 25 9.59 -6.19 8.34
N PHE A 26 10.91 -6.21 8.29
CA PHE A 26 11.58 -7.45 7.91
C PHE A 26 11.44 -8.54 8.95
N ASP A 27 11.36 -8.18 10.23
CA ASP A 27 11.12 -9.17 11.28
C ASP A 27 9.71 -9.75 11.16
N VAL A 28 8.73 -8.91 10.89
CA VAL A 28 7.35 -9.37 10.71
C VAL A 28 7.24 -10.23 9.47
N LEU A 29 7.90 -9.84 8.38
CA LEU A 29 7.87 -10.62 7.15
C LEU A 29 8.41 -12.03 7.41
N LYS A 30 9.50 -12.14 8.14
CA LYS A 30 10.09 -13.42 8.45
C LYS A 30 9.11 -14.28 9.24
N TYR A 31 8.45 -13.70 10.20
CA TYR A 31 7.46 -14.40 11.00
C TYR A 31 6.29 -14.88 10.15
N VAL A 32 5.75 -14.00 9.33
CA VAL A 32 4.58 -14.31 8.51
C VAL A 32 4.90 -15.39 7.47
N ARG A 33 6.09 -15.32 6.89
CA ARG A 33 6.49 -16.33 5.91
C ARG A 33 6.58 -17.72 6.50
N ALA A 34 6.78 -17.82 7.80
CA ALA A 34 6.86 -19.12 8.44
C ALA A 34 5.48 -19.69 8.77
N LEU A 35 4.42 -18.91 8.62
CA LEU A 35 3.08 -19.40 8.93
C LEU A 35 2.55 -20.30 7.79
N PRO A 36 1.98 -21.44 8.13
CA PRO A 36 1.43 -22.29 7.09
C PRO A 36 0.14 -21.65 6.55
N GLY A 37 -0.13 -21.84 5.31
CA GLY A 37 -1.37 -21.35 4.73
C GLY A 37 -1.37 -19.89 4.34
N VAL A 38 -0.25 -19.19 4.47
CA VAL A 38 -0.17 -17.78 4.12
C VAL A 38 0.86 -17.60 3.03
N ASN A 39 0.48 -16.88 1.98
CA ASN A 39 1.37 -16.60 0.87
C ASN A 39 1.48 -15.08 0.71
N VAL A 40 2.62 -14.51 1.03
CA VAL A 40 2.81 -13.06 0.93
C VAL A 40 3.05 -12.70 -0.52
N ARG A 41 2.19 -11.88 -1.10
CA ARG A 41 2.29 -11.49 -2.49
C ARG A 41 2.78 -10.06 -2.66
N GLY A 42 2.90 -9.32 -1.60
CA GLY A 42 3.36 -7.95 -1.71
C GLY A 42 3.13 -7.13 -0.48
N ILE A 43 3.23 -5.84 -0.65
CA ILE A 43 3.04 -4.89 0.45
C ILE A 43 2.05 -3.81 0.04
N MET A 44 1.47 -3.15 1.01
CA MET A 44 0.55 -2.06 0.75
C MET A 44 0.72 -0.99 1.81
N THR A 45 0.32 0.21 1.51
CA THR A 45 0.30 1.28 2.47
C THR A 45 -0.83 2.25 2.15
N VAL A 46 -1.32 2.92 3.18
CA VAL A 46 -2.25 4.03 3.03
C VAL A 46 -1.41 5.27 3.30
N LEU A 47 -1.21 6.07 2.26
CA LEU A 47 -0.34 7.23 2.36
C LEU A 47 -1.00 8.33 3.20
N PRO A 48 -0.20 9.12 3.93
CA PRO A 48 -0.73 10.30 4.61
C PRO A 48 -1.31 11.26 3.57
N LYS A 49 -2.33 12.02 3.92
CA LYS A 49 -2.97 12.89 2.96
C LYS A 49 -2.30 14.25 2.92
N ALA A 50 -1.91 14.67 1.73
CA ALA A 50 -1.31 15.96 1.54
C ALA A 50 -2.29 17.04 1.96
N GLY A 51 -1.81 18.02 2.65
CA GLY A 51 -2.65 19.14 3.08
C GLY A 51 -3.49 18.85 4.31
N ILE A 52 -4.03 17.67 4.43
CA ILE A 52 -4.88 17.32 5.55
C ILE A 52 -4.05 16.88 6.74
N ASP A 53 -3.08 16.03 6.49
CA ASP A 53 -2.20 15.55 7.54
C ASP A 53 -0.95 16.42 7.66
N GLY A 54 -0.95 17.61 7.07
CA GLY A 54 0.19 18.50 7.13
C GLY A 54 1.37 18.03 6.29
N VAL A 55 1.12 17.22 5.29
CA VAL A 55 2.18 16.62 4.50
C VAL A 55 2.19 17.20 3.10
N SER A 56 3.35 17.51 2.58
CA SER A 56 3.47 18.04 1.22
C SER A 56 3.46 16.92 0.19
N ASN A 57 3.25 17.29 -1.07
CA ASN A 57 3.31 16.30 -2.14
C ASN A 57 4.72 15.73 -2.28
N GLU A 58 5.73 16.50 -1.98
CA GLU A 58 7.09 16.01 -2.01
C GLU A 58 7.29 14.94 -0.95
N LYS A 59 6.68 15.12 0.20
CA LYS A 59 6.79 14.13 1.27
C LYS A 59 6.02 12.86 0.89
N ILE A 60 4.88 12.99 0.22
CA ILE A 60 4.13 11.85 -0.27
C ILE A 60 5.00 11.04 -1.24
N LYS A 61 5.70 11.73 -2.13
CA LYS A 61 6.57 11.06 -3.08
C LYS A 61 7.69 10.34 -2.34
N ASP A 62 8.23 10.94 -1.29
CA ASP A 62 9.28 10.32 -0.51
C ASP A 62 8.78 9.02 0.14
N TYR A 63 7.57 9.01 0.68
CA TYR A 63 6.98 7.80 1.23
C TYR A 63 6.80 6.74 0.15
N CYS A 64 6.37 7.14 -1.03
CA CYS A 64 6.20 6.20 -2.13
C CYS A 64 7.53 5.58 -2.54
N LEU A 65 8.60 6.36 -2.55
CA LEU A 65 9.92 5.84 -2.88
C LEU A 65 10.44 4.91 -1.79
N GLN A 66 10.13 5.18 -0.53
CA GLN A 66 10.49 4.28 0.53
C GLN A 66 9.78 2.93 0.37
N MET A 67 8.49 2.97 0.03
CA MET A 67 7.74 1.74 -0.21
C MET A 67 8.31 0.99 -1.40
N ARG A 68 8.68 1.69 -2.48
CA ARG A 68 9.27 1.05 -3.64
C ARG A 68 10.59 0.38 -3.28
N GLY A 69 11.38 1.01 -2.44
CA GLY A 69 12.65 0.43 -1.99
C GLY A 69 12.46 -0.87 -1.23
N ILE A 70 11.47 -0.91 -0.35
CA ILE A 70 11.17 -2.13 0.40
C ILE A 70 10.68 -3.20 -0.56
N TYR A 71 9.79 -2.83 -1.48
CA TYR A 71 9.23 -3.76 -2.46
C TYR A 71 10.34 -4.38 -3.32
N ASP A 72 11.24 -3.55 -3.85
CA ASP A 72 12.31 -4.05 -4.69
C ASP A 72 13.21 -5.01 -3.93
N LYS A 73 13.46 -4.73 -2.67
CA LYS A 73 14.32 -5.55 -1.84
C LYS A 73 13.72 -6.93 -1.60
N ILE A 74 12.44 -7.01 -1.29
CA ILE A 74 11.81 -8.29 -1.02
C ILE A 74 11.56 -9.07 -2.31
N LYS A 75 11.34 -8.37 -3.42
CA LYS A 75 11.09 -9.03 -4.69
C LYS A 75 12.31 -9.77 -5.21
N VAL A 76 13.48 -9.28 -4.91
CA VAL A 76 14.71 -9.94 -5.35
C VAL A 76 14.83 -11.34 -4.74
N SER A 77 14.43 -11.49 -3.49
CA SER A 77 14.58 -12.78 -2.82
C SER A 77 13.35 -13.68 -2.95
N ASP A 78 12.24 -13.17 -3.45
CA ASP A 78 11.03 -13.99 -3.52
C ASP A 78 10.21 -13.57 -4.73
N LYS A 79 10.20 -14.40 -5.76
CA LYS A 79 9.50 -14.07 -6.99
C LYS A 79 7.99 -14.09 -6.89
N ARG A 80 7.44 -14.57 -5.79
CA ARG A 80 5.99 -14.54 -5.59
C ARG A 80 5.53 -13.12 -5.25
N ILE A 81 6.46 -12.24 -4.85
CA ILE A 81 6.14 -10.87 -4.52
C ILE A 81 5.95 -10.11 -5.83
N ASN A 82 4.74 -9.69 -6.09
CA ASN A 82 4.46 -8.96 -7.32
C ASN A 82 3.41 -7.85 -7.15
N VAL A 83 3.06 -7.50 -5.91
CA VAL A 83 2.09 -6.44 -5.67
C VAL A 83 2.69 -5.35 -4.80
N LEU A 84 2.64 -4.12 -5.30
CA LEU A 84 2.95 -2.93 -4.54
C LEU A 84 1.70 -2.07 -4.59
N SER A 85 0.91 -2.13 -3.52
CA SER A 85 -0.36 -1.44 -3.46
C SER A 85 -0.23 -0.14 -2.68
N MET A 86 -0.36 0.97 -3.36
CA MET A 86 -0.38 2.26 -2.74
C MET A 86 -1.04 3.24 -3.69
N GLY A 87 -1.68 4.25 -3.16
CA GLY A 87 -2.35 5.24 -3.98
C GLY A 87 -3.85 5.12 -3.92
N MET A 88 -4.48 6.24 -3.72
CA MET A 88 -5.93 6.37 -3.72
C MET A 88 -6.28 7.54 -4.61
N SER A 89 -7.54 7.95 -4.63
CA SER A 89 -7.98 8.99 -5.55
C SER A 89 -7.15 10.28 -5.47
N ALA A 90 -6.66 10.64 -4.30
CA ALA A 90 -5.95 11.89 -4.13
C ALA A 90 -4.48 11.86 -4.56
N ASP A 91 -3.86 10.69 -4.54
CA ASP A 91 -2.42 10.61 -4.75
C ASP A 91 -1.98 9.55 -5.75
N TYR A 92 -2.92 9.02 -6.54
CA TYR A 92 -2.61 7.90 -7.42
C TYR A 92 -1.53 8.22 -8.46
N LYS A 93 -1.45 9.46 -8.92
CA LYS A 93 -0.46 9.78 -9.93
C LYS A 93 0.96 9.65 -9.39
N ILE A 94 1.18 10.16 -8.19
CA ILE A 94 2.48 10.07 -7.56
C ILE A 94 2.81 8.59 -7.29
N ALA A 95 1.82 7.84 -6.82
CA ALA A 95 2.03 6.43 -6.50
C ALA A 95 2.42 5.63 -7.74
N VAL A 96 1.74 5.87 -8.86
CA VAL A 96 2.04 5.15 -10.09
C VAL A 96 3.43 5.51 -10.59
N GLU A 97 3.83 6.77 -10.50
CA GLU A 97 5.16 7.18 -10.90
C GLU A 97 6.23 6.46 -10.09
N CYS A 98 5.93 6.12 -8.86
CA CYS A 98 6.87 5.43 -8.00
C CYS A 98 6.77 3.90 -8.09
N GLY A 99 5.94 3.42 -8.98
CA GLY A 99 5.90 1.97 -9.23
C GLY A 99 4.75 1.20 -8.64
N SER A 100 3.74 1.88 -8.09
CA SER A 100 2.56 1.17 -7.60
C SER A 100 1.91 0.40 -8.74
N ASN A 101 1.50 -0.81 -8.48
CA ASN A 101 0.80 -1.61 -9.48
C ASN A 101 -0.59 -2.03 -8.99
N MET A 102 -1.05 -1.51 -7.88
CA MET A 102 -2.39 -1.74 -7.41
C MET A 102 -2.89 -0.47 -6.71
N LEU A 103 -3.94 0.14 -7.23
CA LEU A 103 -4.50 1.37 -6.69
C LEU A 103 -5.85 1.10 -6.07
N ARG A 104 -6.23 1.95 -5.12
CA ARG A 104 -7.55 1.86 -4.50
C ARG A 104 -8.31 3.15 -4.82
N ILE A 105 -8.99 3.16 -5.96
CA ILE A 105 -9.71 4.31 -6.44
C ILE A 105 -11.19 4.03 -6.47
N GLY A 106 -11.94 4.72 -5.67
CA GLY A 106 -13.34 4.49 -5.58
C GLY A 106 -14.20 5.42 -6.37
N ARG A 107 -13.89 6.69 -6.44
CA ARG A 107 -14.72 7.61 -7.12
C ARG A 107 -14.25 8.06 -8.43
N LEU A 108 -12.97 8.03 -8.64
CA LEU A 108 -12.39 8.64 -9.79
C LEU A 108 -12.86 8.11 -11.11
N HIS A 109 -12.87 6.84 -11.29
CA HIS A 109 -13.14 6.30 -12.60
C HIS A 109 -14.59 6.23 -12.96
N ILE A 110 -15.47 6.35 -12.04
CA ILE A 110 -16.84 6.31 -12.36
C ILE A 110 -17.45 7.64 -12.28
N GLY A 111 -16.82 8.56 -11.78
CA GLY A 111 -17.34 9.85 -11.64
C GLY A 111 -18.28 9.75 -10.50
N GLU A 112 -19.45 10.35 -10.61
CA GLU A 112 -20.24 10.37 -9.56
C GLU A 112 -21.07 9.28 -9.41
N ARG A 113 -21.22 8.62 -8.42
CA ARG A 113 -22.07 7.57 -8.29
C ARG A 113 -23.34 8.03 -7.95
N LYS A 114 -24.22 7.96 -8.78
CA LYS A 114 -25.44 8.41 -8.47
C LYS A 114 -26.21 7.44 -7.80
N TYR A 115 -26.01 6.21 -7.90
CA TYR A 115 -26.82 5.31 -7.36
C TYR A 115 -26.13 4.84 -6.24
N ASP A 116 -26.48 4.63 -5.45
CA ASP A 116 -25.82 4.32 -4.45
C ASP A 116 -25.72 3.06 -4.09
N THR A 117 -25.46 2.32 -4.83
CA THR A 117 -25.35 1.08 -4.56
C THR A 117 -24.31 0.88 -3.81
N GLY A 118 -23.69 1.63 -3.67
CA GLY A 118 -22.76 1.50 -2.89
C GLY A 118 -21.83 0.55 -2.99
N GLY A 119 -21.93 -0.29 -3.36
CA GLY A 119 -21.05 -1.24 -3.30
C GLY A 119 -19.92 -1.05 -4.01
N ILE A 120 -19.93 -0.61 -5.09
CA ILE A 120 -18.84 -0.55 -5.78
C ILE A 120 -18.13 0.61 -5.63
N GLY A 121 -17.05 0.67 -5.84
CA GLY A 121 -16.31 1.82 -5.90
C GLY A 121 -16.01 2.49 -4.67
N ASN A 122 -16.36 1.99 -3.62
CA ASN A 122 -16.02 2.61 -2.51
C ASN A 122 -14.89 1.95 -1.97
N VAL A 123 -13.88 1.93 -2.58
CA VAL A 123 -12.77 1.20 -2.18
C VAL A 123 -11.99 1.89 -1.25
#